data_4f227a00bd073ee9968057f7117633f5
#
_entry.id   4f227a00bd073ee9968057f7117633f5
#
_cell.length_a   1.000
_cell.length_b   1.000
_cell.length_c   1.000
_cell.angle_alpha   90.00
_cell.angle_beta   90.00
_cell.angle_gamma   90.00
#
_symmetry.space_group_name_H-M   'P 1'
#
loop_
_entity.id
_entity.type
_entity.pdbx_description
1 polymer ?
#
loop_
_entity_poly.entity_id
_entity_poly.type
_entity_poly.pdbx_seq_one_letter_code
_entity_poly.pdbx_strand_id
1 'polypeptide(L)'
;MIKEGNHKKLLETIKTLKKYKKVLFLTCSNRYQKILEKQTPKSTILAKVMAKELDNCKIINVPDLNIHPCEGNVSREDGNRCGIKEALLKDKEKNPSGYHRCWASLHNPDDELWKISKELFESDCVVFFASVRWGSANMFYQKLIERLNWINNRYIPLGESNIIKNIASGFICIGQHDDAEKVCAVQKDCHDYYGFKVDDKLYWYWMAEDIDFDEETLKGYLESYPEFFEEFK
;
A
#
# COMPACT_ATOMS: atom_id res chain seq x y z
N MET A 1 -2.14 22.34 14.59
CA MET A 1 -3.38 22.63 13.81
C MET A 1 -3.40 21.76 12.56
N ILE A 2 -4.46 21.00 12.34
CA ILE A 2 -4.70 20.32 11.07
C ILE A 2 -4.86 21.44 10.03
N LYS A 3 -4.09 21.43 8.96
CA LYS A 3 -4.35 22.32 7.84
C LYS A 3 -5.73 21.99 7.28
N GLU A 4 -6.61 22.95 7.16
CA GLU A 4 -7.97 22.82 6.61
C GLU A 4 -7.99 22.00 5.30
N GLY A 5 -6.93 22.11 4.49
CA GLY A 5 -6.75 21.34 3.28
C GLY A 5 -6.61 19.82 3.46
N ASN A 6 -6.01 19.33 4.56
CA ASN A 6 -5.85 17.90 4.81
C ASN A 6 -7.16 17.25 5.26
N HIS A 7 -7.93 17.94 6.08
CA HIS A 7 -9.27 17.50 6.49
C HIS A 7 -10.20 17.35 5.28
N LYS A 8 -10.24 18.36 4.41
CA LYS A 8 -11.02 18.30 3.18
C LYS A 8 -10.62 17.13 2.28
N LYS A 9 -9.32 16.89 2.09
CA LYS A 9 -8.81 15.74 1.31
C LYS A 9 -9.26 14.41 1.91
N LEU A 10 -9.19 14.28 3.24
CA LEU A 10 -9.66 13.08 3.95
C LEU A 10 -11.13 12.79 3.67
N LEU A 11 -12.01 13.79 3.84
CA LEU A 11 -13.44 13.64 3.59
C LEU A 11 -13.76 13.31 2.13
N GLU A 12 -13.06 13.95 1.18
CA GLU A 12 -13.20 13.64 -0.25
C GLU A 12 -12.75 12.21 -0.57
N THR A 13 -11.69 11.74 0.08
CA THR A 13 -11.18 10.37 -0.07
C THR A 13 -12.21 9.37 0.45
N ILE A 14 -12.73 9.55 1.67
CA ILE A 14 -13.77 8.69 2.25
C ILE A 14 -15.01 8.65 1.33
N LYS A 15 -15.49 9.82 0.87
CA LYS A 15 -16.60 9.90 -0.08
C LYS A 15 -16.32 9.15 -1.39
N THR A 16 -15.08 9.16 -1.85
CA THR A 16 -14.68 8.45 -3.05
C THR A 16 -14.66 6.95 -2.80
N LEU A 17 -14.09 6.50 -1.67
CA LEU A 17 -14.00 5.10 -1.28
C LEU A 17 -15.37 4.45 -1.07
N LYS A 18 -16.35 5.17 -0.57
CA LYS A 18 -17.76 4.70 -0.41
C LYS A 18 -18.42 4.27 -1.73
N LYS A 19 -17.84 4.59 -2.88
CA LYS A 19 -18.35 4.15 -4.19
C LYS A 19 -17.92 2.71 -4.57
N TYR A 20 -16.91 2.16 -3.88
CA TYR A 20 -16.40 0.82 -4.14
C TYR A 20 -17.04 -0.19 -3.19
N LYS A 21 -17.38 -1.37 -3.71
CA LYS A 21 -18.05 -2.42 -2.93
C LYS A 21 -17.08 -3.14 -1.99
N LYS A 22 -15.83 -3.32 -2.42
CA LYS A 22 -14.78 -3.96 -1.63
C LYS A 22 -13.51 -3.11 -1.69
N VAL A 23 -13.06 -2.64 -0.54
CA VAL A 23 -11.86 -1.81 -0.41
C VAL A 23 -10.79 -2.58 0.36
N LEU A 24 -9.57 -2.59 -0.18
CA LEU A 24 -8.40 -3.14 0.49
C LEU A 24 -7.46 -2.02 0.91
N PHE A 25 -7.12 -1.95 2.19
CA PHE A 25 -6.08 -1.07 2.71
C PHE A 25 -4.83 -1.90 3.02
N LEU A 26 -3.71 -1.50 2.42
CA LEU A 26 -2.39 -2.08 2.66
C LEU A 26 -1.55 -1.06 3.45
N THR A 27 -1.40 -1.30 4.76
CA THR A 27 -0.60 -0.42 5.62
C THR A 27 0.84 -0.93 5.65
N CYS A 28 1.77 -0.10 5.19
CA CYS A 28 3.14 -0.51 4.91
C CYS A 28 4.19 0.01 5.90
N SER A 29 3.78 0.67 6.99
CA SER A 29 4.72 1.25 7.95
C SER A 29 4.84 0.42 9.21
N ASN A 30 6.03 0.44 9.83
CA ASN A 30 6.24 -0.06 11.18
C ASN A 30 6.76 1.05 12.09
N ARG A 31 6.59 0.88 13.39
CA ARG A 31 7.08 1.80 14.40
C ARG A 31 7.30 1.06 15.72
N TYR A 32 8.36 1.45 16.44
CA TYR A 32 8.67 0.98 17.78
C TYR A 32 8.95 2.18 18.69
N GLN A 33 8.38 2.21 19.88
CA GLN A 33 8.60 3.27 20.86
C GLN A 33 9.83 2.99 21.71
N LYS A 34 9.97 1.74 22.14
CA LYS A 34 11.08 1.23 22.94
C LYS A 34 11.58 -0.08 22.36
N ILE A 35 12.69 -0.58 22.90
CA ILE A 35 13.14 -1.93 22.55
C ILE A 35 11.98 -2.90 22.79
N LEU A 36 11.52 -3.55 21.72
CA LEU A 36 10.43 -4.56 21.69
C LEU A 36 8.98 -4.03 21.85
N GLU A 37 8.75 -2.75 22.08
CA GLU A 37 7.38 -2.21 22.14
C GLU A 37 6.95 -1.66 20.79
N LYS A 38 6.11 -2.43 20.07
CA LYS A 38 5.56 -2.03 18.78
C LYS A 38 4.46 -0.98 18.95
N GLN A 39 4.57 0.13 18.25
CA GLN A 39 3.53 1.15 18.17
C GLN A 39 2.78 1.07 16.85
N THR A 40 1.53 1.58 16.83
CA THR A 40 0.79 1.74 15.58
C THR A 40 1.32 2.96 14.82
N PRO A 41 1.82 2.81 13.58
CA PRO A 41 2.28 3.93 12.77
C PRO A 41 1.15 4.91 12.44
N LYS A 42 1.48 6.19 12.27
CA LYS A 42 0.52 7.25 11.91
C LYS A 42 -0.28 6.92 10.65
N SER A 43 0.36 6.39 9.62
CA SER A 43 -0.32 5.96 8.38
C SER A 43 -1.30 4.80 8.62
N THR A 44 -0.99 3.89 9.54
CA THR A 44 -1.89 2.80 9.92
C THR A 44 -3.07 3.31 10.76
N ILE A 45 -2.85 4.29 11.64
CA ILE A 45 -3.94 4.95 12.39
C ILE A 45 -4.91 5.61 11.41
N LEU A 46 -4.38 6.37 10.45
CA LEU A 46 -5.18 7.01 9.40
C LEU A 46 -6.02 5.98 8.62
N ALA A 47 -5.42 4.88 8.19
CA ALA A 47 -6.13 3.80 7.52
C ALA A 47 -7.27 3.22 8.38
N LYS A 48 -7.01 2.98 9.68
CA LYS A 48 -8.03 2.45 10.60
C LYS A 48 -9.20 3.42 10.81
N VAL A 49 -8.91 4.72 10.91
CA VAL A 49 -9.92 5.76 11.03
C VAL A 49 -10.80 5.78 9.78
N MET A 50 -10.20 5.81 8.59
CA MET A 50 -10.93 5.81 7.33
C MET A 50 -11.75 4.52 7.14
N ALA A 51 -11.23 3.37 7.56
CA ALA A 51 -11.93 2.09 7.43
C ALA A 51 -13.20 2.01 8.27
N LYS A 52 -13.29 2.73 9.41
CA LYS A 52 -14.52 2.80 10.21
C LYS A 52 -15.70 3.43 9.47
N GLU A 53 -15.41 4.26 8.48
CA GLU A 53 -16.40 4.95 7.65
C GLU A 53 -16.85 4.14 6.43
N LEU A 54 -16.31 2.91 6.24
CA LEU A 54 -16.55 2.06 5.08
C LEU A 54 -17.20 0.74 5.50
N ASP A 55 -18.27 0.34 4.80
CA ASP A 55 -19.01 -0.88 5.13
C ASP A 55 -18.23 -2.17 4.84
N ASN A 56 -17.33 -2.14 3.86
CA ASN A 56 -16.57 -3.31 3.42
C ASN A 56 -15.12 -2.93 3.11
N CYS A 57 -14.34 -2.72 4.15
CA CYS A 57 -12.92 -2.42 4.07
C CYS A 57 -12.10 -3.46 4.83
N LYS A 58 -11.17 -4.11 4.14
CA LYS A 58 -10.18 -5.00 4.75
C LYS A 58 -8.85 -4.29 4.90
N ILE A 59 -8.24 -4.40 6.07
CA ILE A 59 -6.89 -3.87 6.32
C ILE A 59 -5.92 -5.05 6.43
N ILE A 60 -4.82 -4.98 5.69
CA ILE A 60 -3.65 -5.86 5.83
C ILE A 60 -2.46 -5.01 6.24
N ASN A 61 -1.84 -5.35 7.35
CA ASN A 61 -0.60 -4.72 7.79
C ASN A 61 0.59 -5.48 7.18
N VAL A 62 1.20 -4.92 6.15
CA VAL A 62 2.27 -5.54 5.38
C VAL A 62 3.49 -5.93 6.22
N PRO A 63 3.92 -5.10 7.22
CA PRO A 63 5.00 -5.48 8.14
C PRO A 63 4.77 -6.74 8.97
N ASP A 64 3.52 -7.20 9.12
CA ASP A 64 3.20 -8.41 9.88
C ASP A 64 3.28 -9.68 9.01
N LEU A 65 3.50 -9.52 7.70
CA LEU A 65 3.62 -10.62 6.77
C LEU A 65 5.09 -10.95 6.48
N ASN A 66 5.38 -12.23 6.38
CA ASN A 66 6.67 -12.69 5.89
C ASN A 66 6.70 -12.63 4.35
N ILE A 67 7.14 -11.50 3.81
CA ILE A 67 7.32 -11.29 2.38
C ILE A 67 8.82 -11.27 2.07
N HIS A 68 9.29 -12.27 1.35
CA HIS A 68 10.70 -12.33 0.92
C HIS A 68 11.03 -11.24 -0.12
N PRO A 69 12.29 -10.82 -0.29
CA PRO A 69 12.69 -9.88 -1.34
C PRO A 69 12.35 -10.37 -2.75
N CYS A 70 12.27 -9.44 -3.71
CA CYS A 70 12.15 -9.79 -5.12
C CYS A 70 13.45 -10.45 -5.61
N GLU A 71 13.33 -11.50 -6.42
CA GLU A 71 14.47 -12.24 -6.99
C GLU A 71 14.99 -11.65 -8.31
N GLY A 72 14.42 -10.52 -8.77
CA GLY A 72 14.91 -9.83 -9.97
C GLY A 72 14.73 -10.61 -11.27
N ASN A 73 13.73 -11.49 -11.37
CA ASN A 73 13.53 -12.38 -12.53
C ASN A 73 13.18 -11.65 -13.85
N VAL A 74 13.12 -10.34 -13.87
CA VAL A 74 12.92 -9.51 -15.08
C VAL A 74 14.20 -9.38 -15.92
N SER A 75 15.37 -9.46 -15.32
CA SER A 75 16.66 -9.15 -15.93
C SER A 75 17.60 -10.36 -15.93
N ARG A 76 17.08 -11.54 -16.21
CA ARG A 76 17.89 -12.76 -16.31
C ARG A 76 18.62 -12.83 -17.64
N GLU A 77 19.74 -13.57 -17.68
CA GLU A 77 20.54 -13.82 -18.88
C GLU A 77 19.72 -14.45 -20.01
N ASP A 78 18.76 -15.33 -19.65
CA ASP A 78 17.84 -16.00 -20.59
C ASP A 78 16.54 -15.19 -20.86
N GLY A 79 16.54 -13.92 -20.50
CA GLY A 79 15.42 -12.99 -20.69
C GLY A 79 14.48 -12.88 -19.51
N ASN A 80 13.38 -12.15 -19.70
CA ASN A 80 12.37 -11.94 -18.67
C ASN A 80 11.64 -13.24 -18.31
N ARG A 81 11.72 -13.63 -17.05
CA ARG A 81 11.05 -14.81 -16.48
C ARG A 81 10.05 -14.44 -15.38
N CYS A 82 9.80 -13.16 -15.14
CA CYS A 82 8.84 -12.69 -14.16
C CYS A 82 7.42 -12.82 -14.68
N GLY A 83 6.50 -13.38 -13.90
CA GLY A 83 5.08 -13.50 -14.25
C GLY A 83 4.72 -14.58 -15.28
N ILE A 84 5.69 -15.41 -15.72
CA ILE A 84 5.45 -16.49 -16.67
C ILE A 84 4.58 -17.61 -16.06
N LYS A 85 4.03 -18.48 -16.91
CA LYS A 85 3.10 -19.55 -16.48
C LYS A 85 3.74 -20.55 -15.52
N GLU A 86 5.02 -20.82 -15.67
CA GLU A 86 5.81 -21.73 -14.84
C GLU A 86 5.93 -21.24 -13.40
N ALA A 87 5.83 -19.91 -13.17
CA ALA A 87 5.83 -19.30 -11.82
C ALA A 87 4.47 -19.33 -11.13
N LEU A 88 3.49 -20.08 -11.65
CA LEU A 88 2.15 -20.16 -11.08
C LEU A 88 2.13 -20.85 -9.72
N LEU A 89 1.63 -20.16 -8.70
CA LEU A 89 1.30 -20.76 -7.42
C LEU A 89 0.06 -21.66 -7.59
N LYS A 90 0.27 -22.99 -7.56
CA LYS A 90 -0.78 -24.00 -7.88
C LYS A 90 -1.75 -24.25 -6.72
N ASP A 91 -1.40 -23.86 -5.51
CA ASP A 91 -2.26 -24.01 -4.33
C ASP A 91 -3.52 -23.14 -4.50
N LYS A 92 -4.68 -23.77 -4.62
CA LYS A 92 -5.96 -23.10 -4.86
C LYS A 92 -6.49 -22.33 -3.63
N GLU A 93 -6.08 -22.68 -2.42
CA GLU A 93 -6.45 -21.94 -1.21
C GLU A 93 -5.68 -20.64 -1.11
N LYS A 94 -4.40 -20.67 -1.49
CA LYS A 94 -3.52 -19.50 -1.54
C LYS A 94 -3.75 -18.64 -2.77
N ASN A 95 -4.13 -19.25 -3.90
CA ASN A 95 -4.31 -18.59 -5.20
C ASN A 95 -5.67 -18.96 -5.84
N PRO A 96 -6.81 -18.59 -5.21
CA PRO A 96 -8.14 -18.94 -5.72
C PRO A 96 -8.43 -18.30 -7.09
N SER A 97 -7.86 -17.13 -7.38
CA SER A 97 -7.97 -16.46 -8.69
C SER A 97 -7.22 -17.17 -9.81
N GLY A 98 -6.23 -18.00 -9.49
CA GLY A 98 -5.30 -18.59 -10.46
C GLY A 98 -4.34 -17.57 -11.09
N TYR A 99 -4.23 -16.34 -10.54
CA TYR A 99 -3.42 -15.29 -11.16
C TYR A 99 -2.00 -15.20 -10.60
N HIS A 100 -1.76 -15.59 -9.35
CA HIS A 100 -0.48 -15.39 -8.67
C HIS A 100 0.67 -16.18 -9.33
N ARG A 101 1.64 -15.45 -9.91
CA ARG A 101 2.80 -16.01 -10.62
C ARG A 101 4.09 -15.32 -10.15
N CYS A 102 4.62 -15.72 -9.02
CA CYS A 102 5.84 -15.16 -8.44
C CYS A 102 6.81 -16.24 -8.01
N TRP A 103 8.03 -16.23 -8.57
CA TRP A 103 9.07 -17.22 -8.24
C TRP A 103 9.45 -17.20 -6.76
N ALA A 104 9.62 -16.03 -6.17
CA ALA A 104 9.95 -15.94 -4.75
C ALA A 104 8.87 -16.57 -3.86
N SER A 105 7.59 -16.57 -4.28
CA SER A 105 6.54 -17.29 -3.56
C SER A 105 6.59 -18.82 -3.75
N LEU A 106 7.24 -19.31 -4.80
CA LEU A 106 7.44 -20.75 -5.03
C LEU A 106 8.71 -21.25 -4.34
N HIS A 107 9.77 -20.45 -4.34
CA HIS A 107 11.05 -20.81 -3.74
C HIS A 107 11.05 -20.71 -2.21
N ASN A 108 10.15 -19.90 -1.64
CA ASN A 108 10.04 -19.69 -0.20
C ASN A 108 8.66 -20.14 0.29
N PRO A 109 8.53 -21.37 0.84
CA PRO A 109 7.24 -21.93 1.27
C PRO A 109 6.51 -21.13 2.35
N ASP A 110 7.25 -20.32 3.11
CA ASP A 110 6.78 -19.43 4.17
C ASP A 110 6.46 -18.01 3.67
N ASP A 111 6.60 -17.73 2.35
CA ASP A 111 6.24 -16.44 1.75
C ASP A 111 4.74 -16.20 1.79
N GLU A 112 4.36 -15.05 2.31
CA GLU A 112 2.96 -14.69 2.54
C GLU A 112 2.39 -13.66 1.56
N LEU A 113 3.11 -13.34 0.47
CA LEU A 113 2.61 -12.42 -0.57
C LEU A 113 1.24 -12.85 -1.13
N TRP A 114 0.97 -14.14 -1.14
CA TRP A 114 -0.30 -14.69 -1.60
C TRP A 114 -1.52 -14.16 -0.82
N LYS A 115 -1.36 -13.81 0.47
CA LYS A 115 -2.44 -13.19 1.27
C LYS A 115 -2.86 -11.84 0.68
N ILE A 116 -1.89 -11.04 0.24
CA ILE A 116 -2.15 -9.78 -0.44
C ILE A 116 -2.76 -10.00 -1.81
N SER A 117 -2.18 -10.89 -2.63
CA SER A 117 -2.70 -11.17 -3.97
C SER A 117 -4.15 -11.67 -3.94
N LYS A 118 -4.50 -12.55 -2.99
CA LYS A 118 -5.86 -13.05 -2.81
C LYS A 118 -6.85 -11.91 -2.60
N GLU A 119 -6.59 -11.02 -1.65
CA GLU A 119 -7.47 -9.90 -1.33
C GLU A 119 -7.49 -8.84 -2.42
N LEU A 120 -6.35 -8.59 -3.07
CA LEU A 120 -6.23 -7.63 -4.17
C LEU A 120 -7.17 -8.01 -5.32
N PHE A 121 -7.18 -9.28 -5.75
CA PHE A 121 -8.03 -9.72 -6.85
C PHE A 121 -9.52 -9.86 -6.50
N GLU A 122 -9.87 -9.78 -5.22
CA GLU A 122 -11.25 -9.73 -4.76
C GLU A 122 -11.75 -8.29 -4.52
N SER A 123 -10.87 -7.29 -4.63
CA SER A 123 -11.17 -5.90 -4.32
C SER A 123 -11.48 -5.07 -5.57
N ASP A 124 -12.33 -4.05 -5.41
CA ASP A 124 -12.60 -3.04 -6.44
C ASP A 124 -11.64 -1.84 -6.34
N CYS A 125 -11.07 -1.65 -5.15
CA CYS A 125 -10.13 -0.57 -4.87
C CYS A 125 -9.07 -1.02 -3.86
N VAL A 126 -7.81 -0.64 -4.09
CA VAL A 126 -6.70 -0.83 -3.15
C VAL A 126 -6.06 0.52 -2.82
N VAL A 127 -5.85 0.79 -1.54
CA VAL A 127 -5.13 2.00 -1.09
C VAL A 127 -3.93 1.58 -0.26
N PHE A 128 -2.77 2.06 -0.66
CA PHE A 128 -1.52 1.86 0.04
C PHE A 128 -1.26 3.01 1.01
N PHE A 129 -1.00 2.68 2.26
CA PHE A 129 -0.65 3.65 3.30
C PHE A 129 0.81 3.48 3.68
N ALA A 130 1.62 4.50 3.46
CA ALA A 130 3.05 4.44 3.70
C ALA A 130 3.56 5.65 4.51
N SER A 131 4.77 5.55 5.02
CA SER A 131 5.53 6.70 5.50
C SER A 131 6.60 7.07 4.50
N VAL A 132 6.93 8.36 4.45
CA VAL A 132 8.07 8.85 3.67
C VAL A 132 9.35 8.66 4.47
N ARG A 133 10.40 8.18 3.81
CA ARG A 133 11.74 7.98 4.35
C ARG A 133 12.76 8.37 3.29
N TRP A 134 13.60 9.37 3.58
CA TRP A 134 14.69 9.81 2.68
C TRP A 134 14.21 10.07 1.23
N GLY A 135 13.12 10.80 1.07
CA GLY A 135 12.57 11.11 -0.25
C GLY A 135 11.95 9.93 -1.01
N SER A 136 11.66 8.82 -0.32
CA SER A 136 11.04 7.61 -0.89
C SER A 136 9.94 7.07 0.03
N ALA A 137 9.07 6.23 -0.51
CA ALA A 137 8.19 5.42 0.33
C ALA A 137 9.04 4.40 1.10
N ASN A 138 8.59 4.02 2.30
CA ASN A 138 9.36 3.15 3.19
C ASN A 138 9.60 1.75 2.60
N MET A 139 10.57 1.03 3.19
CA MET A 139 11.04 -0.29 2.76
C MET A 139 9.92 -1.32 2.55
N PHE A 140 8.92 -1.39 3.44
CA PHE A 140 7.86 -2.40 3.32
C PHE A 140 6.99 -2.16 2.09
N TYR A 141 6.71 -0.90 1.77
CA TYR A 141 6.02 -0.54 0.55
C TYR A 141 6.86 -0.85 -0.69
N GLN A 142 8.14 -0.45 -0.69
CA GLN A 142 9.04 -0.71 -1.83
C GLN A 142 9.17 -2.20 -2.10
N LYS A 143 9.43 -3.00 -1.06
CA LYS A 143 9.46 -4.45 -1.18
C LYS A 143 8.16 -5.02 -1.76
N LEU A 144 7.00 -4.52 -1.31
CA LEU A 144 5.71 -4.97 -1.82
C LEU A 144 5.54 -4.65 -3.30
N ILE A 145 5.82 -3.41 -3.71
CA ILE A 145 5.71 -3.00 -5.12
C ILE A 145 6.63 -3.85 -6.01
N GLU A 146 7.90 -4.04 -5.63
CA GLU A 146 8.80 -4.93 -6.36
C GLU A 146 8.24 -6.35 -6.48
N ARG A 147 7.65 -6.87 -5.41
CA ARG A 147 7.07 -8.23 -5.39
C ARG A 147 5.78 -8.35 -6.19
N LEU A 148 5.05 -7.26 -6.44
CA LEU A 148 3.88 -7.23 -7.32
C LEU A 148 4.25 -7.07 -8.80
N ASN A 149 5.52 -6.88 -9.14
CA ASN A 149 5.98 -6.66 -10.51
C ASN A 149 5.56 -7.76 -11.52
N TRP A 150 5.33 -9.00 -11.05
CA TRP A 150 4.83 -10.08 -11.90
C TRP A 150 3.45 -9.76 -12.52
N ILE A 151 2.65 -8.88 -11.92
CA ILE A 151 1.34 -8.44 -12.45
C ILE A 151 1.58 -7.61 -13.70
N ASN A 152 2.45 -6.59 -13.62
CA ASN A 152 2.82 -5.75 -14.74
C ASN A 152 3.49 -6.58 -15.86
N ASN A 153 4.40 -7.48 -15.49
CA ASN A 153 5.10 -8.32 -16.47
C ASN A 153 4.18 -9.24 -17.26
N ARG A 154 3.09 -9.73 -16.70
CA ARG A 154 2.07 -10.46 -17.47
C ARG A 154 1.43 -9.58 -18.53
N TYR A 155 1.17 -8.34 -18.20
CA TYR A 155 0.48 -7.39 -19.07
C TYR A 155 1.41 -6.81 -20.15
N ILE A 156 2.51 -6.15 -19.77
CA ILE A 156 3.36 -5.42 -20.72
C ILE A 156 4.29 -6.37 -21.51
N PRO A 157 5.30 -7.04 -20.90
CA PRO A 157 6.25 -7.82 -21.68
C PRO A 157 5.69 -9.15 -22.20
N LEU A 158 4.73 -9.78 -21.51
CA LEU A 158 4.16 -11.05 -21.94
C LEU A 158 2.88 -10.91 -22.78
N GLY A 159 2.34 -9.69 -22.95
CA GLY A 159 1.20 -9.38 -23.79
C GLY A 159 -0.13 -10.04 -23.36
N GLU A 160 -0.23 -10.46 -22.07
CA GLU A 160 -1.48 -10.98 -21.51
C GLU A 160 -2.47 -9.85 -21.22
N SER A 161 -3.73 -10.20 -20.97
CA SER A 161 -4.72 -9.20 -20.53
C SER A 161 -4.34 -8.59 -19.19
N ASN A 162 -4.55 -7.28 -19.03
CA ASN A 162 -4.36 -6.61 -17.75
C ASN A 162 -5.39 -7.10 -16.73
N ILE A 163 -4.93 -7.87 -15.72
CA ILE A 163 -5.77 -8.51 -14.70
C ILE A 163 -6.24 -7.55 -13.58
N ILE A 164 -5.69 -6.34 -13.52
CA ILE A 164 -6.01 -5.32 -12.51
C ILE A 164 -6.63 -4.04 -13.09
N LYS A 165 -6.93 -4.01 -14.39
CA LYS A 165 -7.46 -2.82 -15.09
C LYS A 165 -8.74 -2.23 -14.50
N ASN A 166 -9.50 -3.04 -13.77
CA ASN A 166 -10.75 -2.61 -13.13
C ASN A 166 -10.59 -2.29 -11.64
N ILE A 167 -9.40 -2.52 -11.06
CA ILE A 167 -9.11 -2.23 -9.67
C ILE A 167 -8.61 -0.79 -9.57
N ALA A 168 -9.34 0.05 -8.85
CA ALA A 168 -8.86 1.39 -8.55
C ALA A 168 -7.68 1.33 -7.56
N SER A 169 -6.74 2.25 -7.69
CA SER A 169 -5.63 2.35 -6.75
C SER A 169 -5.52 3.73 -6.13
N GLY A 170 -4.94 3.77 -4.95
CA GLY A 170 -4.59 4.97 -4.24
C GLY A 170 -3.30 4.82 -3.45
N PHE A 171 -2.66 5.94 -3.15
CA PHE A 171 -1.47 6.01 -2.31
C PHE A 171 -1.56 7.21 -1.39
N ILE A 172 -1.53 6.95 -0.09
CA ILE A 172 -1.60 7.98 0.94
C ILE A 172 -0.35 7.85 1.81
N CYS A 173 0.46 8.89 1.85
CA CYS A 173 1.68 8.86 2.65
C CYS A 173 1.71 9.95 3.71
N ILE A 174 2.38 9.64 4.81
CA ILE A 174 2.64 10.60 5.88
C ILE A 174 4.14 10.82 5.94
N GLY A 175 4.54 12.09 5.84
CA GLY A 175 5.92 12.54 5.92
C GLY A 175 6.06 13.72 6.86
N GLN A 176 7.31 14.02 7.23
CA GLN A 176 7.64 15.17 8.07
C GLN A 176 8.45 16.23 7.31
N HIS A 177 9.46 15.83 6.54
CA HIS A 177 10.38 16.76 5.85
C HIS A 177 10.79 16.33 4.44
N ASP A 178 10.43 15.14 3.97
CA ASP A 178 11.10 14.48 2.85
C ASP A 178 10.26 14.43 1.57
N ASP A 179 9.92 15.56 0.97
CA ASP A 179 9.33 15.61 -0.38
C ASP A 179 8.12 14.67 -0.59
N ALA A 180 7.22 14.57 0.41
CA ALA A 180 6.07 13.66 0.35
C ALA A 180 5.20 13.87 -0.91
N GLU A 181 5.15 15.09 -1.44
CA GLU A 181 4.47 15.41 -2.68
C GLU A 181 5.07 14.66 -3.86
N LYS A 182 6.39 14.72 -4.02
CA LYS A 182 7.11 14.00 -5.09
C LYS A 182 6.95 12.49 -4.93
N VAL A 183 7.07 11.98 -3.69
CA VAL A 183 6.87 10.56 -3.41
C VAL A 183 5.48 10.13 -3.84
N CYS A 184 4.45 10.89 -3.49
CA CYS A 184 3.07 10.59 -3.87
C CYS A 184 2.88 10.59 -5.39
N ALA A 185 3.43 11.59 -6.11
CA ALA A 185 3.37 11.68 -7.56
C ALA A 185 4.05 10.48 -8.24
N VAL A 186 5.27 10.13 -7.81
CA VAL A 186 6.00 8.95 -8.33
C VAL A 186 5.21 7.66 -8.13
N GLN A 187 4.55 7.48 -6.95
CA GLN A 187 3.77 6.28 -6.71
C GLN A 187 2.48 6.24 -7.54
N LYS A 188 1.89 7.38 -7.83
CA LYS A 188 0.76 7.47 -8.75
C LYS A 188 1.15 6.99 -10.16
N ASP A 189 2.25 7.50 -10.69
CA ASP A 189 2.78 7.09 -12.00
C ASP A 189 3.15 5.60 -12.01
N CYS A 190 3.73 5.10 -10.93
CA CYS A 190 4.04 3.69 -10.74
C CYS A 190 2.78 2.81 -10.82
N HIS A 191 1.71 3.18 -10.13
CA HIS A 191 0.45 2.42 -10.14
C HIS A 191 -0.24 2.45 -11.51
N ASP A 192 -0.20 3.58 -12.22
CA ASP A 192 -0.69 3.69 -13.59
C ASP A 192 0.10 2.77 -14.51
N TYR A 193 1.43 2.79 -14.41
CA TYR A 193 2.31 1.90 -15.19
C TYR A 193 2.07 0.41 -14.88
N TYR A 194 1.71 0.07 -13.63
CA TYR A 194 1.30 -1.29 -13.28
C TYR A 194 -0.01 -1.70 -13.95
N GLY A 195 -0.81 -0.73 -14.36
CA GLY A 195 -2.08 -0.93 -15.05
C GLY A 195 -3.30 -0.88 -14.13
N PHE A 196 -3.17 -0.31 -12.93
CA PHE A 196 -4.32 0.01 -12.09
C PHE A 196 -5.14 1.15 -12.67
N LYS A 197 -6.41 1.23 -12.28
CA LYS A 197 -7.22 2.42 -12.54
C LYS A 197 -6.87 3.49 -11.50
N VAL A 198 -6.17 4.54 -11.92
CA VAL A 198 -5.79 5.66 -11.04
C VAL A 198 -6.99 6.58 -10.79
N ASP A 199 -7.26 6.92 -9.52
CA ASP A 199 -8.23 7.95 -9.12
C ASP A 199 -7.48 9.02 -8.31
N ASP A 200 -7.35 10.23 -8.87
CA ASP A 200 -6.57 11.33 -8.30
C ASP A 200 -6.93 11.67 -6.85
N LYS A 201 -8.19 11.44 -6.46
CA LYS A 201 -8.67 11.70 -5.10
C LYS A 201 -8.14 10.71 -4.06
N LEU A 202 -7.51 9.63 -4.50
CA LEU A 202 -6.90 8.62 -3.66
C LEU A 202 -5.37 8.76 -3.56
N TYR A 203 -4.78 9.83 -4.15
CA TYR A 203 -3.34 10.10 -4.12
C TYR A 203 -3.09 11.43 -3.43
N TRP A 204 -2.63 11.38 -2.19
CA TRP A 204 -2.28 12.57 -1.44
C TRP A 204 -1.31 12.25 -0.30
N TYR A 205 -0.79 13.31 0.28
CA TYR A 205 0.18 13.22 1.36
C TYR A 205 -0.24 14.11 2.52
N TRP A 206 0.17 13.71 3.71
CA TRP A 206 0.02 14.48 4.93
C TRP A 206 1.41 14.84 5.45
N MET A 207 1.72 16.14 5.47
CA MET A 207 2.93 16.64 6.10
C MET A 207 2.61 16.99 7.55
N ALA A 208 3.31 16.38 8.49
CA ALA A 208 3.31 16.78 9.89
C ALA A 208 4.24 17.99 10.02
N GLU A 209 3.74 19.19 9.71
CA GLU A 209 4.49 20.43 9.90
C GLU A 209 4.47 20.84 11.37
N ASP A 210 5.56 21.44 11.84
CA ASP A 210 5.72 22.06 13.15
C ASP A 210 5.61 21.14 14.37
N ILE A 211 5.83 19.85 14.20
CA ILE A 211 6.08 18.99 15.35
C ILE A 211 7.57 19.04 15.62
N ASP A 212 7.94 19.54 16.82
CA ASP A 212 9.32 19.47 17.29
C ASP A 212 9.85 18.05 17.12
N PHE A 213 11.09 17.93 16.69
CA PHE A 213 11.75 16.67 16.32
C PHE A 213 11.64 15.57 17.39
N ASP A 214 11.44 15.96 18.65
CA ASP A 214 11.39 15.07 19.81
C ASP A 214 9.98 14.51 20.11
N GLU A 215 8.92 15.01 19.48
CA GLU A 215 7.52 14.61 19.77
C GLU A 215 6.95 13.58 18.77
N GLU A 216 7.74 12.64 18.31
CA GLU A 216 7.25 11.53 17.50
C GLU A 216 6.41 10.50 18.27
N THR A 217 5.94 10.81 19.45
CA THR A 217 5.08 9.93 20.24
C THR A 217 3.63 9.99 19.75
N LEU A 218 2.87 8.91 19.95
CA LEU A 218 1.43 8.90 19.69
C LEU A 218 0.73 10.04 20.43
N LYS A 219 1.18 10.36 21.66
CA LYS A 219 0.66 11.45 22.47
C LYS A 219 0.88 12.80 21.78
N GLY A 220 2.10 13.14 21.36
CA GLY A 220 2.38 14.39 20.65
C GLY A 220 1.58 14.49 19.35
N TYR A 221 1.37 13.39 18.66
CA TYR A 221 0.55 13.38 17.46
C TYR A 221 -0.93 13.61 17.76
N LEU A 222 -1.47 13.00 18.79
CA LEU A 222 -2.86 13.21 19.23
C LEU A 222 -3.07 14.64 19.74
N GLU A 223 -2.10 15.20 20.45
CA GLU A 223 -2.13 16.59 20.92
C GLU A 223 -2.03 17.60 19.75
N SER A 224 -1.26 17.27 18.69
CA SER A 224 -1.12 18.13 17.51
C SER A 224 -2.33 18.07 16.56
N TYR A 225 -3.10 16.97 16.59
CA TYR A 225 -4.25 16.74 15.71
C TYR A 225 -5.48 16.22 16.46
N PRO A 226 -5.91 16.86 17.57
CA PRO A 226 -7.03 16.36 18.38
C PRO A 226 -8.32 16.29 17.57
N GLU A 227 -8.62 17.29 16.74
CA GLU A 227 -9.84 17.36 15.92
C GLU A 227 -9.95 16.19 14.93
N PHE A 228 -8.83 15.78 14.33
CA PHE A 228 -8.79 14.63 13.46
C PHE A 228 -9.20 13.33 14.15
N PHE A 229 -8.75 13.14 15.39
CA PHE A 229 -9.05 11.93 16.14
C PHE A 229 -10.41 11.95 16.82
N GLU A 230 -10.90 13.14 17.23
CA GLU A 230 -12.23 13.27 17.84
C GLU A 230 -13.35 13.06 16.83
N GLU A 231 -13.19 13.50 15.59
CA GLU A 231 -14.20 13.34 14.53
C GLU A 231 -14.36 11.89 14.07
N PHE A 232 -13.33 11.04 14.26
CA PHE A 232 -13.31 9.67 13.77
C PHE A 232 -13.23 8.60 14.86
N LYS A 233 -13.39 8.97 16.13
CA LYS A 233 -13.54 8.04 17.25
C LYS A 233 -14.95 7.47 17.30
#